data_a8117e604c96e2044b880536a8e1e147
#
_entry.id   a8117e604c96e2044b880536a8e1e147
#
_cell.length_a   1.000
_cell.length_b   1.000
_cell.length_c   1.000
_cell.angle_alpha   90.00
_cell.angle_beta   90.00
_cell.angle_gamma   90.00
#
_symmetry.space_group_name_H-M   'P 1'
#
loop_
_entity.id
_entity.type
_entity.pdbx_description
1 polymer ?
#
loop_
_entity_poly.entity_id
_entity_poly.type
_entity_poly.pdbx_seq_one_letter_code
_entity_poly.pdbx_strand_id
1 'polypeptide(L)'
;MTRHTVNLCLSLLLLQLCCALTLNAQNNEYRLMHQGNAQFRARNYDRAENYYIQALKLNPNSSRATFNLADVYLAKGNPHAADSLYDRVTKLERNGQVRAMAWHNRGYICQKAALQDQKEQQKLLRKAIGHYKQALRLNPHDEDTRYNLALCQAQLKKGQGGGQPEEKPDQQQGNENKPQQDQQQQQQQTQPNEQDRRQTEQYLNLARQAERRAREKLNAQQPRQKSLDKNW
;
A
#
# COMPACT_ATOMS: atom_id res chain seq x y z
N MET A 1 43.38 26.08 36.69
CA MET A 1 42.55 25.58 35.56
C MET A 1 42.39 26.74 34.57
N THR A 2 42.78 26.54 33.32
CA THR A 2 42.68 27.60 32.30
C THR A 2 41.21 27.71 31.86
N ARG A 3 40.77 28.91 31.49
CA ARG A 3 39.38 29.12 30.96
C ARG A 3 39.00 28.15 29.84
N HIS A 4 39.96 27.67 29.06
CA HIS A 4 39.76 26.70 28.01
C HIS A 4 39.37 25.29 28.54
N THR A 5 39.98 24.82 29.64
CA THR A 5 39.64 23.52 30.24
C THR A 5 38.24 23.53 30.88
N VAL A 6 37.84 24.65 31.49
CA VAL A 6 36.48 24.80 32.05
C VAL A 6 35.44 24.79 30.95
N ASN A 7 35.68 25.54 29.87
CA ASN A 7 34.74 25.55 28.70
C ASN A 7 34.65 24.18 28.05
N LEU A 8 35.74 23.42 27.91
CA LEU A 8 35.75 22.07 27.38
C LEU A 8 34.96 21.10 28.28
N CYS A 9 35.15 21.16 29.57
CA CYS A 9 34.39 20.34 30.52
C CYS A 9 32.89 20.67 30.48
N LEU A 10 32.53 21.96 30.38
CA LEU A 10 31.13 22.38 30.28
C LEU A 10 30.47 21.90 28.99
N SER A 11 31.17 21.97 27.85
CA SER A 11 30.66 21.47 26.58
C SER A 11 30.47 19.97 26.56
N LEU A 12 31.37 19.19 27.16
CA LEU A 12 31.23 17.75 27.33
C LEU A 12 30.04 17.37 28.22
N LEU A 13 29.84 18.13 29.31
CA LEU A 13 28.71 17.91 30.22
C LEU A 13 27.38 18.20 29.56
N LEU A 14 27.29 19.27 28.75
CA LEU A 14 26.12 19.58 27.95
C LEU A 14 25.85 18.49 26.89
N LEU A 15 26.88 17.98 26.23
CA LEU A 15 26.76 16.90 25.26
C LEU A 15 26.21 15.60 25.90
N GLN A 16 26.74 15.24 27.09
CA GLN A 16 26.23 14.07 27.84
C GLN A 16 24.80 14.25 28.28
N LEU A 17 24.39 15.45 28.70
CA LEU A 17 23.00 15.75 29.07
C LEU A 17 22.08 15.63 27.87
N CYS A 18 22.46 16.16 26.72
CA CYS A 18 21.70 16.02 25.46
C CYS A 18 21.53 14.53 25.07
N CYS A 19 22.62 13.73 25.17
CA CYS A 19 22.54 12.29 24.87
C CYS A 19 21.62 11.54 25.86
N ALA A 20 21.62 11.88 27.12
CA ALA A 20 20.74 11.26 28.10
C ALA A 20 19.25 11.60 27.84
N LEU A 21 18.97 12.83 27.48
CA LEU A 21 17.59 13.25 27.14
C LEU A 21 17.06 12.56 25.90
N THR A 22 17.88 12.39 24.85
CA THR A 22 17.47 11.70 23.61
C THR A 22 17.23 10.21 23.84
N LEU A 23 18.05 9.53 24.65
CA LEU A 23 17.85 8.12 25.01
C LEU A 23 16.55 7.91 25.80
N ASN A 24 16.24 8.79 26.74
CA ASN A 24 14.98 8.72 27.48
C ASN A 24 13.76 8.93 26.56
N ALA A 25 13.83 9.85 25.60
CA ALA A 25 12.77 10.09 24.65
C ALA A 25 12.53 8.87 23.73
N GLN A 26 13.61 8.23 23.25
CA GLN A 26 13.52 7.00 22.43
C GLN A 26 12.91 5.84 23.21
N ASN A 27 13.31 5.62 24.46
CA ASN A 27 12.74 4.58 25.30
C ASN A 27 11.25 4.80 25.58
N ASN A 28 10.83 6.04 25.77
CA ASN A 28 9.43 6.39 25.95
C ASN A 28 8.61 6.20 24.67
N GLU A 29 9.14 6.60 23.50
CA GLU A 29 8.51 6.33 22.20
C GLU A 29 8.32 4.83 21.99
N TYR A 30 9.37 4.02 22.19
CA TYR A 30 9.31 2.57 22.06
C TYR A 30 8.23 1.95 22.93
N ARG A 31 8.15 2.36 24.21
CA ARG A 31 7.13 1.88 25.15
C ARG A 31 5.72 2.22 24.68
N LEU A 32 5.48 3.45 24.24
CA LEU A 32 4.18 3.90 23.71
C LEU A 32 3.80 3.11 22.45
N MET A 33 4.74 2.90 21.54
CA MET A 33 4.55 2.06 20.36
C MET A 33 4.16 0.63 20.71
N HIS A 34 4.85 0.03 21.70
CA HIS A 34 4.54 -1.32 22.16
C HIS A 34 3.12 -1.41 22.76
N GLN A 35 2.73 -0.43 23.58
CA GLN A 35 1.39 -0.33 24.16
C GLN A 35 0.34 -0.13 23.08
N GLY A 36 0.59 0.76 22.10
CA GLY A 36 -0.28 0.98 20.95
C GLY A 36 -0.49 -0.30 20.14
N ASN A 37 0.59 -1.04 19.84
CA ASN A 37 0.52 -2.30 19.13
C ASN A 37 -0.28 -3.37 19.89
N ALA A 38 -0.17 -3.42 21.22
CA ALA A 38 -0.96 -4.34 22.04
C ALA A 38 -2.46 -4.01 21.97
N GLN A 39 -2.81 -2.71 22.08
CA GLN A 39 -4.20 -2.27 21.95
C GLN A 39 -4.77 -2.49 20.55
N PHE A 40 -3.96 -2.26 19.50
CA PHE A 40 -4.37 -2.51 18.12
C PHE A 40 -4.70 -4.00 17.88
N ARG A 41 -3.83 -4.91 18.35
CA ARG A 41 -4.11 -6.36 18.28
C ARG A 41 -5.35 -6.78 19.07
N ALA A 42 -5.63 -6.10 20.20
CA ALA A 42 -6.83 -6.30 20.98
C ALA A 42 -8.08 -5.61 20.38
N ARG A 43 -7.96 -4.97 19.19
CA ARG A 43 -9.00 -4.18 18.51
C ARG A 43 -9.50 -2.97 19.31
N ASN A 44 -8.77 -2.53 20.32
CA ASN A 44 -9.03 -1.33 21.10
C ASN A 44 -8.48 -0.10 20.35
N TYR A 45 -9.07 0.22 19.20
CA TYR A 45 -8.50 1.20 18.26
C TYR A 45 -8.36 2.60 18.85
N ASP A 46 -9.30 3.06 19.70
CA ASP A 46 -9.22 4.37 20.35
C ASP A 46 -8.02 4.46 21.31
N ARG A 47 -7.75 3.39 22.05
CA ARG A 47 -6.56 3.35 22.92
C ARG A 47 -5.28 3.27 22.12
N ALA A 48 -5.26 2.48 21.04
CA ALA A 48 -4.11 2.40 20.13
C ALA A 48 -3.79 3.77 19.52
N GLU A 49 -4.81 4.49 19.04
CA GLU A 49 -4.70 5.85 18.51
C GLU A 49 -4.03 6.78 19.51
N ASN A 50 -4.52 6.80 20.76
CA ASN A 50 -3.96 7.64 21.83
C ASN A 50 -2.48 7.35 22.07
N TYR A 51 -2.06 6.08 22.10
CA TYR A 51 -0.65 5.72 22.28
C TYR A 51 0.21 6.17 21.10
N TYR A 52 -0.25 5.99 19.87
CA TYR A 52 0.52 6.43 18.69
C TYR A 52 0.60 7.96 18.58
N ILE A 53 -0.47 8.68 18.95
CA ILE A 53 -0.44 10.14 19.04
C ILE A 53 0.57 10.60 20.10
N GLN A 54 0.62 9.96 21.27
CA GLN A 54 1.61 10.28 22.29
C GLN A 54 3.04 9.98 21.79
N ALA A 55 3.26 8.89 21.06
CA ALA A 55 4.54 8.59 20.44
C ALA A 55 4.94 9.69 19.44
N LEU A 56 4.00 10.17 18.62
CA LEU A 56 4.22 11.26 17.67
C LEU A 56 4.46 12.62 18.33
N LYS A 57 3.93 12.85 19.54
CA LYS A 57 4.28 14.04 20.32
C LYS A 57 5.73 14.02 20.79
N LEU A 58 6.28 12.84 21.10
CA LEU A 58 7.70 12.68 21.46
C LEU A 58 8.61 12.74 20.22
N ASN A 59 8.21 12.09 19.14
CA ASN A 59 8.93 12.06 17.88
C ASN A 59 7.99 12.34 16.70
N PRO A 60 7.81 13.59 16.31
CA PRO A 60 6.92 13.96 15.20
C PRO A 60 7.29 13.32 13.85
N ASN A 61 8.54 12.90 13.66
CA ASN A 61 9.04 12.29 12.44
C ASN A 61 9.08 10.75 12.50
N SER A 62 8.50 10.14 13.52
CA SER A 62 8.38 8.68 13.61
C SER A 62 7.51 8.14 12.47
N SER A 63 8.15 7.62 11.44
CA SER A 63 7.44 6.97 10.31
C SER A 63 6.69 5.74 10.76
N ARG A 64 7.23 5.00 11.74
CA ARG A 64 6.60 3.81 12.32
C ARG A 64 5.32 4.17 13.09
N ALA A 65 5.36 5.21 13.95
CA ALA A 65 4.17 5.67 14.66
C ALA A 65 3.12 6.22 13.67
N THR A 66 3.56 6.94 12.64
CA THR A 66 2.68 7.44 11.56
C THR A 66 2.02 6.30 10.80
N PHE A 67 2.77 5.23 10.46
CA PHE A 67 2.25 4.05 9.78
C PHE A 67 1.18 3.33 10.62
N ASN A 68 1.50 3.07 11.89
CA ASN A 68 0.58 2.37 12.78
C ASN A 68 -0.69 3.20 13.08
N LEU A 69 -0.57 4.52 13.18
CA LEU A 69 -1.73 5.40 13.28
C LEU A 69 -2.60 5.37 12.02
N ALA A 70 -1.99 5.26 10.83
CA ALA A 70 -2.71 5.07 9.58
C ALA A 70 -3.50 3.75 9.58
N ASP A 71 -2.89 2.66 10.06
CA ASP A 71 -3.57 1.36 10.21
C ASP A 71 -4.79 1.47 11.15
N VAL A 72 -4.68 2.23 12.24
CA VAL A 72 -5.80 2.49 13.17
C VAL A 72 -6.93 3.22 12.44
N TYR A 73 -6.64 4.30 11.72
CA TYR A 73 -7.68 5.03 10.99
C TYR A 73 -8.34 4.18 9.91
N LEU A 74 -7.57 3.35 9.22
CA LEU A 74 -8.13 2.41 8.25
C LEU A 74 -9.06 1.40 8.92
N ALA A 75 -8.67 0.85 10.07
CA ALA A 75 -9.48 -0.09 10.86
C ALA A 75 -10.75 0.57 11.44
N LYS A 76 -10.71 1.87 11.74
CA LYS A 76 -11.86 2.68 12.17
C LYS A 76 -12.75 3.13 11.01
N GLY A 77 -12.46 2.77 9.77
CA GLY A 77 -13.24 3.16 8.59
C GLY A 77 -13.02 4.61 8.15
N ASN A 78 -11.87 5.20 8.48
CA ASN A 78 -11.48 6.53 8.01
C ASN A 78 -10.31 6.45 6.98
N PRO A 79 -10.60 6.03 5.73
CA PRO A 79 -9.58 5.82 4.71
C PRO A 79 -8.89 7.13 4.28
N HIS A 80 -9.55 8.28 4.39
CA HIS A 80 -8.94 9.56 4.03
C HIS A 80 -7.82 9.96 4.99
N ALA A 81 -8.05 9.84 6.29
CA ALA A 81 -7.01 10.09 7.28
C ALA A 81 -5.86 9.06 7.14
N ALA A 82 -6.19 7.79 6.90
CA ALA A 82 -5.21 6.74 6.67
C ALA A 82 -4.33 7.03 5.44
N ASP A 83 -4.93 7.39 4.28
CA ASP A 83 -4.15 7.70 3.06
C ASP A 83 -3.18 8.87 3.28
N SER A 84 -3.61 9.92 3.97
CA SER A 84 -2.77 11.08 4.29
C SER A 84 -1.56 10.69 5.14
N LEU A 85 -1.74 9.80 6.11
CA LEU A 85 -0.65 9.32 6.96
C LEU A 85 0.27 8.36 6.21
N TYR A 86 -0.26 7.43 5.40
CA TYR A 86 0.58 6.59 4.54
C TYR A 86 1.36 7.42 3.53
N ASP A 87 0.77 8.48 2.95
CA ASP A 87 1.50 9.41 2.09
C ASP A 87 2.69 10.04 2.82
N ARG A 88 2.48 10.47 4.06
CA ARG A 88 3.56 10.98 4.90
C ARG A 88 4.65 9.93 5.14
N VAL A 89 4.29 8.67 5.40
CA VAL A 89 5.27 7.57 5.54
C VAL A 89 6.09 7.41 4.27
N THR A 90 5.48 7.46 3.08
CA THR A 90 6.23 7.34 1.81
C THR A 90 7.32 8.38 1.63
N LYS A 91 7.21 9.52 2.31
CA LYS A 91 8.15 10.65 2.26
C LYS A 91 9.19 10.62 3.38
N LEU A 92 8.79 10.20 4.58
CA LEU A 92 9.66 10.23 5.78
C LEU A 92 10.52 8.97 5.92
N GLU A 93 9.97 7.81 5.52
CA GLU A 93 10.61 6.52 5.79
C GLU A 93 11.78 6.27 4.81
N ARG A 94 12.91 5.81 5.35
CA ARG A 94 14.09 5.45 4.56
C ARG A 94 14.10 3.98 4.18
N ASN A 95 13.49 3.11 4.99
CA ASN A 95 13.39 1.68 4.70
C ASN A 95 12.46 1.44 3.51
N GLY A 96 13.03 0.90 2.42
CA GLY A 96 12.29 0.63 1.19
C GLY A 96 11.10 -0.32 1.39
N GLN A 97 11.22 -1.29 2.27
CA GLN A 97 10.19 -2.28 2.56
C GLN A 97 8.97 -1.63 3.26
N VAL A 98 9.20 -0.79 4.27
CA VAL A 98 8.12 -0.06 4.97
C VAL A 98 7.45 0.95 4.03
N ARG A 99 8.24 1.63 3.18
CA ARG A 99 7.69 2.49 2.13
C ARG A 99 6.83 1.71 1.13
N ALA A 100 7.26 0.50 0.76
CA ALA A 100 6.47 -0.37 -0.11
C ALA A 100 5.12 -0.71 0.50
N MET A 101 5.09 -1.05 1.80
CA MET A 101 3.85 -1.33 2.54
C MET A 101 2.92 -0.10 2.57
N ALA A 102 3.46 1.09 2.78
CA ALA A 102 2.66 2.32 2.75
C ALA A 102 2.07 2.58 1.35
N TRP A 103 2.84 2.40 0.28
CA TRP A 103 2.33 2.47 -1.09
C TRP A 103 1.27 1.40 -1.39
N HIS A 104 1.47 0.16 -0.90
CA HIS A 104 0.48 -0.91 -1.01
C HIS A 104 -0.86 -0.50 -0.37
N ASN A 105 -0.82 -0.01 0.88
CA ASN A 105 -2.02 0.35 1.62
C ASN A 105 -2.77 1.53 0.96
N ARG A 106 -2.06 2.51 0.38
CA ARG A 106 -2.66 3.55 -0.46
C ARG A 106 -3.36 2.98 -1.68
N GLY A 107 -2.73 2.02 -2.35
CA GLY A 107 -3.34 1.26 -3.46
C GLY A 107 -4.63 0.57 -3.03
N TYR A 108 -4.59 -0.12 -1.89
CA TYR A 108 -5.73 -0.81 -1.31
C TYR A 108 -6.90 0.15 -1.01
N ILE A 109 -6.64 1.32 -0.43
CA ILE A 109 -7.66 2.35 -0.17
C ILE A 109 -8.33 2.78 -1.47
N CYS A 110 -7.56 3.11 -2.51
CA CYS A 110 -8.09 3.50 -3.80
C CYS A 110 -8.88 2.36 -4.47
N GLN A 111 -8.41 1.12 -4.38
CA GLN A 111 -9.09 -0.06 -4.91
C GLN A 111 -10.44 -0.29 -4.21
N LYS A 112 -10.50 -0.17 -2.88
CA LYS A 112 -11.75 -0.29 -2.12
C LYS A 112 -12.73 0.83 -2.46
N ALA A 113 -12.26 2.06 -2.57
CA ALA A 113 -13.10 3.19 -2.97
C ALA A 113 -13.68 2.99 -4.38
N ALA A 114 -12.90 2.41 -5.32
CA ALA A 114 -13.37 2.12 -6.67
C ALA A 114 -14.53 1.11 -6.73
N LEU A 115 -14.70 0.27 -5.72
CA LEU A 115 -15.83 -0.67 -5.61
C LEU A 115 -17.10 0.02 -5.11
N GLN A 116 -16.98 1.16 -4.45
CA GLN A 116 -18.09 1.88 -3.84
C GLN A 116 -18.61 3.02 -4.73
N ASP A 117 -17.76 3.58 -5.57
CA ASP A 117 -18.09 4.70 -6.45
C ASP A 117 -17.89 4.34 -7.92
N GLN A 118 -18.98 3.97 -8.60
CA GLN A 118 -18.95 3.61 -10.00
C GLN A 118 -18.58 4.78 -10.93
N LYS A 119 -18.89 6.03 -10.54
CA LYS A 119 -18.56 7.20 -11.35
C LYS A 119 -17.07 7.50 -11.38
N GLU A 120 -16.40 7.34 -10.25
CA GLU A 120 -14.96 7.55 -10.09
C GLU A 120 -14.14 6.26 -10.23
N GLN A 121 -14.80 5.12 -10.49
CA GLN A 121 -14.18 3.79 -10.47
C GLN A 121 -12.91 3.72 -11.33
N GLN A 122 -12.99 4.13 -12.58
CA GLN A 122 -11.83 4.06 -13.49
C GLN A 122 -10.66 4.92 -13.00
N LYS A 123 -10.94 6.12 -12.51
CA LYS A 123 -9.93 7.04 -11.97
C LYS A 123 -9.30 6.47 -10.71
N LEU A 124 -10.10 5.91 -9.81
CA LEU A 124 -9.63 5.28 -8.57
C LEU A 124 -8.79 4.02 -8.86
N LEU A 125 -9.20 3.18 -9.81
CA LEU A 125 -8.40 2.03 -10.26
C LEU A 125 -7.06 2.44 -10.86
N ARG A 126 -7.01 3.52 -11.68
CA ARG A 126 -5.73 4.05 -12.21
C ARG A 126 -4.81 4.52 -11.08
N LYS A 127 -5.35 5.20 -10.06
CA LYS A 127 -4.59 5.61 -8.87
C LYS A 127 -4.07 4.39 -8.11
N ALA A 128 -4.92 3.38 -7.85
CA ALA A 128 -4.52 2.15 -7.19
C ALA A 128 -3.37 1.45 -7.93
N ILE A 129 -3.48 1.32 -9.26
CA ILE A 129 -2.43 0.78 -10.13
C ILE A 129 -1.12 1.55 -9.98
N GLY A 130 -1.18 2.89 -9.96
CA GLY A 130 -0.02 3.75 -9.74
C GLY A 130 0.65 3.47 -8.39
N HIS A 131 -0.11 3.37 -7.31
CA HIS A 131 0.42 3.09 -5.98
C HIS A 131 1.01 1.68 -5.87
N TYR A 132 0.35 0.65 -6.40
CA TYR A 132 0.89 -0.71 -6.42
C TYR A 132 2.18 -0.82 -7.24
N LYS A 133 2.28 -0.12 -8.38
CA LYS A 133 3.54 -0.03 -9.15
C LYS A 133 4.66 0.61 -8.32
N GLN A 134 4.38 1.65 -7.52
CA GLN A 134 5.38 2.23 -6.61
C GLN A 134 5.80 1.24 -5.51
N ALA A 135 4.86 0.51 -4.93
CA ALA A 135 5.16 -0.53 -3.94
C ALA A 135 6.09 -1.60 -4.53
N LEU A 136 5.78 -2.10 -5.73
CA LEU A 136 6.58 -3.14 -6.41
C LEU A 136 7.96 -2.67 -6.89
N ARG A 137 8.17 -1.37 -7.15
CA ARG A 137 9.50 -0.82 -7.40
C ARG A 137 10.41 -0.93 -6.18
N LEU A 138 9.84 -0.85 -4.98
CA LEU A 138 10.55 -0.93 -3.70
C LEU A 138 10.64 -2.37 -3.18
N ASN A 139 9.63 -3.19 -3.43
CA ASN A 139 9.59 -4.61 -3.07
C ASN A 139 9.02 -5.44 -4.23
N PRO A 140 9.85 -5.86 -5.19
CA PRO A 140 9.40 -6.59 -6.39
C PRO A 140 8.81 -7.96 -6.10
N HIS A 141 9.10 -8.56 -4.93
CA HIS A 141 8.68 -9.91 -4.58
C HIS A 141 7.38 -9.98 -3.78
N ASP A 142 6.71 -8.84 -3.56
CA ASP A 142 5.44 -8.78 -2.84
C ASP A 142 4.31 -9.38 -3.69
N GLU A 143 3.92 -10.61 -3.35
CA GLU A 143 2.88 -11.35 -4.07
C GLU A 143 1.49 -10.72 -3.90
N ASP A 144 1.17 -10.19 -2.72
CA ASP A 144 -0.12 -9.55 -2.46
C ASP A 144 -0.27 -8.27 -3.28
N THR A 145 0.80 -7.49 -3.37
CA THR A 145 0.79 -6.28 -4.20
C THR A 145 0.68 -6.63 -5.69
N ARG A 146 1.37 -7.68 -6.17
CA ARG A 146 1.22 -8.16 -7.56
C ARG A 146 -0.20 -8.61 -7.87
N TYR A 147 -0.80 -9.38 -6.94
CA TYR A 147 -2.18 -9.83 -7.07
C TYR A 147 -3.15 -8.66 -7.17
N ASN A 148 -3.08 -7.70 -6.25
CA ASN A 148 -3.95 -6.54 -6.23
C ASN A 148 -3.76 -5.64 -7.47
N LEU A 149 -2.53 -5.47 -7.94
CA LEU A 149 -2.23 -4.78 -9.19
C LEU A 149 -2.92 -5.44 -10.39
N ALA A 150 -2.77 -6.76 -10.54
CA ALA A 150 -3.38 -7.52 -11.62
C ALA A 150 -4.91 -7.45 -11.57
N LEU A 151 -5.49 -7.51 -10.37
CA LEU A 151 -6.93 -7.38 -10.16
C LEU A 151 -7.44 -6.00 -10.60
N CYS A 152 -6.77 -4.91 -10.21
CA CYS A 152 -7.13 -3.55 -10.64
C CYS A 152 -7.03 -3.38 -12.16
N GLN A 153 -5.99 -3.94 -12.79
CA GLN A 153 -5.82 -3.89 -14.25
C GLN A 153 -6.93 -4.65 -14.99
N ALA A 154 -7.29 -5.84 -14.49
CA ALA A 154 -8.39 -6.63 -15.04
C ALA A 154 -9.74 -5.91 -14.92
N GLN A 155 -10.02 -5.29 -13.77
CA GLN A 155 -11.23 -4.50 -13.54
C GLN A 155 -11.30 -3.27 -14.46
N LEU A 156 -10.17 -2.56 -14.62
CA LEU A 156 -10.09 -1.40 -15.50
C LEU A 156 -10.35 -1.79 -16.96
N LYS A 157 -9.76 -2.92 -17.43
CA LYS A 157 -9.98 -3.44 -18.78
C LYS A 157 -11.45 -3.84 -19.00
N LYS A 158 -12.09 -4.50 -18.03
CA LYS A 158 -13.49 -4.86 -18.09
C LYS A 158 -14.42 -3.64 -18.18
N GLY A 159 -14.10 -2.57 -17.45
CA GLY A 159 -14.87 -1.32 -17.49
C GLY A 159 -14.69 -0.50 -18.79
N GLN A 160 -13.63 -0.77 -19.57
CA GLN A 160 -13.39 -0.16 -20.87
C GLN A 160 -13.97 -0.97 -22.04
N GLY A 161 -14.30 -2.25 -21.82
CA GLY A 161 -14.74 -3.20 -22.83
C GLY A 161 -16.19 -3.66 -22.64
N GLY A 162 -17.09 -2.76 -22.29
CA GLY A 162 -18.55 -2.99 -22.34
C GLY A 162 -19.12 -2.95 -23.75
N GLY A 163 -18.33 -3.29 -24.78
CA GLY A 163 -18.77 -3.62 -26.12
C GLY A 163 -18.52 -5.11 -26.35
N GLN A 164 -19.56 -5.83 -26.78
CA GLN A 164 -19.51 -7.20 -27.25
C GLN A 164 -18.35 -7.46 -28.21
N PRO A 165 -17.84 -8.69 -28.34
CA PRO A 165 -16.97 -9.02 -29.45
C PRO A 165 -17.79 -8.85 -30.72
N GLU A 166 -17.60 -7.73 -31.44
CA GLU A 166 -18.07 -7.60 -32.79
C GLU A 166 -17.32 -8.61 -33.64
N GLU A 167 -18.06 -9.62 -34.12
CA GLU A 167 -17.72 -10.38 -35.28
C GLU A 167 -17.47 -9.40 -36.42
N LYS A 168 -16.36 -9.54 -37.10
CA LYS A 168 -16.04 -8.80 -38.30
C LYS A 168 -17.02 -9.20 -39.43
N PRO A 169 -17.62 -8.26 -40.10
CA PRO A 169 -18.00 -8.46 -41.52
C PRO A 169 -16.91 -7.88 -42.40
N ASP A 170 -16.71 -8.62 -43.49
CA ASP A 170 -15.83 -8.32 -44.63
C ASP A 170 -16.08 -6.96 -45.29
N GLN A 171 -14.97 -6.41 -45.75
CA GLN A 171 -14.73 -5.59 -46.95
C GLN A 171 -15.88 -4.78 -47.56
N GLN A 172 -15.68 -3.46 -47.69
CA GLN A 172 -15.68 -2.83 -48.99
C GLN A 172 -15.08 -1.41 -48.99
N GLN A 173 -14.39 -1.14 -50.09
CA GLN A 173 -13.65 0.05 -50.44
C GLN A 173 -14.53 1.30 -50.58
N GLY A 174 -13.97 2.45 -50.25
CA GLY A 174 -14.50 3.75 -50.58
C GLY A 174 -13.56 4.88 -50.17
N ASN A 175 -12.86 5.41 -51.15
CA ASN A 175 -11.91 6.51 -51.18
C ASN A 175 -12.60 7.83 -50.85
N GLU A 176 -12.04 8.69 -49.98
CA GLU A 176 -12.01 10.14 -50.20
C GLU A 176 -11.14 10.88 -49.16
N ASN A 177 -10.26 11.71 -49.69
CA ASN A 177 -9.28 12.56 -49.01
C ASN A 177 -9.88 13.75 -48.29
N LYS A 178 -9.40 14.09 -47.07
CA LYS A 178 -8.83 15.37 -46.64
C LYS A 178 -8.62 15.47 -45.13
N PRO A 179 -7.89 16.43 -44.53
CA PRO A 179 -6.70 16.16 -43.71
C PRO A 179 -7.03 16.15 -42.20
N GLN A 180 -6.59 15.12 -41.52
CA GLN A 180 -6.68 14.96 -40.06
C GLN A 180 -5.31 14.86 -39.47
N GLN A 181 -4.65 15.99 -39.22
CA GLN A 181 -3.33 16.00 -38.56
C GLN A 181 -3.38 16.22 -37.04
N ASP A 182 -4.51 16.64 -36.47
CA ASP A 182 -4.60 16.97 -35.03
C ASP A 182 -5.29 15.91 -34.15
N GLN A 183 -5.82 14.81 -34.74
CA GLN A 183 -6.45 13.72 -33.97
C GLN A 183 -5.53 12.52 -33.68
N GLN A 184 -4.39 12.41 -34.34
CA GLN A 184 -3.48 11.27 -34.13
C GLN A 184 -2.63 11.33 -32.86
N GLN A 185 -2.43 12.51 -32.27
CA GLN A 185 -1.65 12.60 -31.03
C GLN A 185 -2.43 12.24 -29.76
N GLN A 186 -3.75 12.25 -29.76
CA GLN A 186 -4.56 11.85 -28.60
C GLN A 186 -4.91 10.34 -28.60
N GLN A 187 -4.83 9.65 -29.73
CA GLN A 187 -5.11 8.20 -29.81
C GLN A 187 -3.90 7.31 -29.50
N GLN A 188 -2.68 7.83 -29.56
CA GLN A 188 -1.48 7.04 -29.23
C GLN A 188 -1.26 6.86 -27.72
N GLN A 189 -1.96 7.58 -26.83
CA GLN A 189 -1.81 7.45 -25.39
C GLN A 189 -2.76 6.41 -24.74
N THR A 190 -3.64 5.77 -25.47
CA THR A 190 -4.67 4.87 -24.93
C THR A 190 -4.49 3.39 -25.27
N GLN A 191 -3.56 3.00 -26.14
CA GLN A 191 -3.29 1.59 -26.36
C GLN A 191 -2.20 1.11 -25.39
N PRO A 192 -2.48 0.11 -24.51
CA PRO A 192 -1.43 -0.49 -23.70
C PRO A 192 -0.38 -1.10 -24.63
N ASN A 193 0.88 -0.69 -24.46
CA ASN A 193 2.01 -1.25 -25.17
C ASN A 193 1.98 -2.80 -25.02
N GLU A 194 2.31 -3.52 -26.07
CA GLU A 194 2.33 -4.99 -26.07
C GLU A 194 3.16 -5.56 -24.91
N GLN A 195 4.16 -4.83 -24.49
CA GLN A 195 4.98 -5.12 -23.33
C GLN A 195 4.19 -5.02 -22.00
N ASP A 196 3.30 -4.02 -21.86
CA ASP A 196 2.38 -3.90 -20.72
C ASP A 196 1.32 -5.01 -20.71
N ARG A 197 0.88 -5.46 -21.90
CA ARG A 197 -0.06 -6.60 -22.01
C ARG A 197 0.58 -7.90 -21.56
N ARG A 198 1.80 -8.21 -22.02
CA ARG A 198 2.55 -9.41 -21.62
C ARG A 198 2.84 -9.41 -20.12
N GLN A 199 3.24 -8.26 -19.54
CA GLN A 199 3.41 -8.12 -18.10
C GLN A 199 2.10 -8.34 -17.33
N THR A 200 0.99 -7.80 -17.84
CA THR A 200 -0.33 -7.98 -17.22
C THR A 200 -0.76 -9.45 -17.23
N GLU A 201 -0.51 -10.17 -18.32
CA GLU A 201 -0.80 -11.62 -18.39
C GLU A 201 0.09 -12.44 -17.46
N GLN A 202 1.36 -12.08 -17.34
CA GLN A 202 2.27 -12.72 -16.38
C GLN A 202 1.78 -12.48 -14.94
N TYR A 203 1.39 -11.25 -14.58
CA TYR A 203 0.84 -10.93 -13.26
C TYR A 203 -0.47 -11.66 -12.99
N LEU A 204 -1.37 -11.78 -13.97
CA LEU A 204 -2.61 -12.55 -13.83
C LEU A 204 -2.35 -14.05 -13.61
N ASN A 205 -1.36 -14.62 -14.28
CA ASN A 205 -0.98 -16.01 -14.08
C ASN A 205 -0.36 -16.24 -12.70
N LEU A 206 0.50 -15.33 -12.24
CA LEU A 206 1.07 -15.37 -10.89
C LEU A 206 -0.02 -15.20 -9.81
N ALA A 207 -0.98 -14.31 -10.04
CA ALA A 207 -2.11 -14.11 -9.14
C ALA A 207 -2.98 -15.38 -9.01
N ARG A 208 -3.27 -16.06 -10.13
CA ARG A 208 -3.99 -17.35 -10.11
C ARG A 208 -3.22 -18.43 -9.38
N GLN A 209 -1.88 -18.47 -9.51
CA GLN A 209 -1.05 -19.43 -8.78
C GLN A 209 -1.03 -19.11 -7.28
N ALA A 210 -0.93 -17.83 -6.89
CA ALA A 210 -0.98 -17.40 -5.50
C ALA A 210 -2.33 -17.74 -4.85
N GLU A 211 -3.45 -17.53 -5.57
CA GLU A 211 -4.78 -17.90 -5.10
C GLU A 211 -4.91 -19.43 -4.89
N ARG A 212 -4.41 -20.24 -5.83
CA ARG A 212 -4.40 -21.70 -5.68
C ARG A 212 -3.63 -22.13 -4.45
N ARG A 213 -2.41 -21.59 -4.24
CA ARG A 213 -1.58 -21.89 -3.07
C ARG A 213 -2.23 -21.44 -1.75
N ALA A 214 -2.89 -20.28 -1.74
CA ALA A 214 -3.62 -19.78 -0.58
C ALA A 214 -4.81 -20.72 -0.25
N ARG A 215 -5.55 -21.15 -1.27
CA ARG A 215 -6.67 -22.09 -1.11
C ARG A 215 -6.20 -23.47 -0.65
N GLU A 216 -5.08 -23.95 -1.16
CA GLU A 216 -4.44 -25.20 -0.72
C GLU A 216 -4.00 -25.12 0.75
N LYS A 217 -3.35 -24.01 1.16
CA LYS A 217 -2.97 -23.77 2.56
C LYS A 217 -4.19 -23.70 3.48
N LEU A 218 -5.27 -23.04 3.05
CA LEU A 218 -6.51 -22.94 3.82
C LEU A 218 -7.15 -24.31 4.00
N ASN A 219 -7.20 -25.11 2.93
CA ASN A 219 -7.74 -26.50 2.99
C ASN A 219 -6.86 -27.42 3.83
N ALA A 220 -5.53 -27.21 3.84
CA ALA A 220 -4.61 -27.99 4.67
C ALA A 220 -4.71 -27.64 6.16
N GLN A 221 -5.17 -26.43 6.50
CA GLN A 221 -5.35 -25.95 7.88
C GLN A 221 -6.73 -26.27 8.47
N GLN A 222 -7.68 -26.79 7.68
CA GLN A 222 -8.94 -27.29 8.24
C GLN A 222 -8.61 -28.51 9.10
N PRO A 223 -8.90 -28.48 10.42
CA PRO A 223 -8.69 -29.64 11.26
C PRO A 223 -9.56 -30.77 10.69
N ARG A 224 -8.90 -31.87 10.26
CA ARG A 224 -9.61 -33.11 9.98
C ARG A 224 -10.35 -33.46 11.26
N GLN A 225 -11.66 -33.35 11.27
CA GLN A 225 -12.49 -33.93 12.32
C GLN A 225 -12.13 -35.42 12.33
N LYS A 226 -11.39 -35.83 13.37
CA LYS A 226 -11.27 -37.25 13.69
C LYS A 226 -12.67 -37.67 14.06
N SER A 227 -13.30 -38.46 13.20
CA SER A 227 -14.47 -39.19 13.58
C SER A 227 -14.06 -40.04 14.81
N LEU A 228 -14.72 -39.81 15.93
CA LEU A 228 -14.64 -40.72 17.06
C LEU A 228 -15.25 -42.02 16.57
N ASP A 229 -14.40 -43.00 16.21
CA ASP A 229 -14.83 -44.37 16.03
C ASP A 229 -15.42 -44.79 17.36
N LYS A 230 -16.73 -44.91 17.38
CA LYS A 230 -17.48 -45.54 18.47
C LYS A 230 -17.20 -47.02 18.39
N ASN A 231 -16.14 -47.50 19.03
CA ASN A 231 -16.04 -48.91 19.43
C ASN A 231 -16.79 -49.06 20.75
N TRP A 232 -17.98 -49.59 20.66
CA TRP A 232 -18.75 -50.14 21.76
C TRP A 232 -18.40 -51.64 21.88
#